data_b769dd124f158b4d851b308e1bc45733
#
_entry.id   b769dd124f158b4d851b308e1bc45733
#
_cell.length_a   1.000
_cell.length_b   1.000
_cell.length_c   1.000
_cell.angle_alpha   90.00
_cell.angle_beta   90.00
_cell.angle_gamma   90.00
#
_symmetry.space_group_name_H-M   'P 1'
#
loop_
_entity.id
_entity.type
_entity.pdbx_description
1 polymer ?
#
loop_
_entity_poly.entity_id
_entity_poly.type
_entity_poly.pdbx_seq_one_letter_code
_entity_poly.pdbx_strand_id
1 'polypeptide(L)'
;MTKPDFRAERDLRTRGFWPVAGIDEAGRGPLAGPVAAAAVILDPSKLPRGLNDSKQLTPGERDRLYDEILLHASAVAVAFASAAEIDQINIRQATFLAMRRALLALSATPNYVLIDGNDLPPDLCVPAETIIKGDALIASIAAASIIAKVTRDRLMRRVCRLYPAYRFSQHFGYGTKAHLAAIAEHGPCPFHRLSFRPFREA
;
A
#
# COMPACT_ATOMS: atom_id res chain seq x y z
N MET A 1 17.65 3.20 14.89
CA MET A 1 17.03 3.14 13.55
C MET A 1 16.79 4.57 13.08
N THR A 2 17.18 4.92 11.88
CA THR A 2 16.86 6.22 11.26
C THR A 2 15.35 6.29 11.04
N LYS A 3 14.73 7.43 11.37
CA LYS A 3 13.31 7.68 11.06
C LYS A 3 13.19 8.24 9.66
N PRO A 4 12.08 8.00 8.94
CA PRO A 4 11.83 8.63 7.65
C PRO A 4 11.94 10.15 7.77
N ASP A 5 12.59 10.78 6.81
CA ASP A 5 12.71 12.24 6.77
C ASP A 5 12.35 12.79 5.39
N PHE A 6 12.28 14.11 5.27
CA PHE A 6 11.85 14.83 4.06
C PHE A 6 13.03 15.37 3.24
N ARG A 7 14.23 14.79 3.37
CA ARG A 7 15.44 15.31 2.68
C ARG A 7 15.40 15.02 1.19
N ALA A 8 15.05 13.82 0.80
CA ALA A 8 14.99 13.43 -0.62
C ALA A 8 13.99 14.27 -1.40
N GLU A 9 12.78 14.51 -0.86
CA GLU A 9 11.78 15.37 -1.50
C GLU A 9 12.26 16.83 -1.59
N ARG A 10 12.98 17.30 -0.56
CA ARG A 10 13.56 18.64 -0.55
C ARG A 10 14.68 18.79 -1.59
N ASP A 11 15.54 17.80 -1.73
CA ASP A 11 16.61 17.79 -2.73
C ASP A 11 16.04 17.74 -4.15
N LEU A 12 15.00 16.93 -4.39
CA LEU A 12 14.29 16.92 -5.67
C LEU A 12 13.65 18.28 -5.98
N ARG A 13 13.06 18.93 -4.97
CA ARG A 13 12.49 20.27 -5.11
C ARG A 13 13.55 21.31 -5.50
N THR A 14 14.76 21.28 -4.91
CA THR A 14 15.85 22.20 -5.28
C THR A 14 16.34 21.99 -6.72
N ARG A 15 16.16 20.76 -7.25
CA ARG A 15 16.45 20.39 -8.64
C ARG A 15 15.30 20.68 -9.61
N GLY A 16 14.23 21.33 -9.15
CA GLY A 16 13.07 21.71 -9.97
C GLY A 16 12.00 20.62 -10.12
N PHE A 17 12.15 19.50 -9.44
CA PHE A 17 11.14 18.40 -9.43
C PHE A 17 10.17 18.60 -8.27
N TRP A 18 9.10 19.33 -8.48
CA TRP A 18 8.05 19.56 -7.48
C TRP A 18 6.68 19.66 -8.16
N PRO A 19 5.61 19.05 -7.64
CA PRO A 19 5.52 18.21 -6.42
C PRO A 19 6.16 16.82 -6.58
N VAL A 20 6.52 16.20 -5.42
CA VAL A 20 7.05 14.84 -5.35
C VAL A 20 6.01 13.95 -4.66
N ALA A 21 5.69 12.80 -5.26
CA ALA A 21 4.84 11.79 -4.65
C ALA A 21 5.66 10.60 -4.13
N GLY A 22 5.31 10.10 -2.94
CA GLY A 22 5.75 8.80 -2.46
C GLY A 22 4.70 7.73 -2.75
N ILE A 23 5.13 6.53 -3.13
CA ILE A 23 4.25 5.38 -3.40
C ILE A 23 4.72 4.17 -2.60
N ASP A 24 3.76 3.46 -2.01
CA ASP A 24 3.97 2.15 -1.38
C ASP A 24 2.73 1.28 -1.53
N GLU A 25 2.87 -0.04 -1.28
CA GLU A 25 1.79 -1.00 -1.35
C GLU A 25 1.59 -1.77 -0.04
N ALA A 26 0.40 -2.35 0.10
CA ALA A 26 0.06 -3.29 1.16
C ALA A 26 -0.71 -4.49 0.61
N GLY A 27 -0.40 -5.68 1.13
CA GLY A 27 -1.19 -6.87 0.82
C GLY A 27 -0.66 -7.72 -0.32
N ARG A 28 0.63 -7.76 -0.61
CA ARG A 28 1.20 -8.68 -1.61
C ARG A 28 1.17 -10.13 -1.18
N GLY A 29 1.51 -10.43 0.08
CA GLY A 29 1.64 -11.81 0.60
C GLY A 29 0.37 -12.53 1.05
N PRO A 30 -0.77 -11.88 1.38
CA PRO A 30 -2.00 -12.57 1.79
C PRO A 30 -2.56 -13.51 0.72
N LEU A 31 -3.27 -14.58 1.18
CA LEU A 31 -4.01 -15.52 0.35
C LEU A 31 -5.36 -14.97 -0.12
N ALA A 32 -5.84 -13.91 0.50
CA ALA A 32 -7.12 -13.28 0.19
C ALA A 32 -7.08 -11.75 0.25
N GLY A 33 -7.95 -11.14 -0.51
CA GLY A 33 -8.12 -9.69 -0.61
C GLY A 33 -7.22 -9.07 -1.68
N PRO A 34 -7.47 -7.80 -2.02
CA PRO A 34 -6.71 -7.07 -3.03
C PRO A 34 -5.30 -6.73 -2.56
N VAL A 35 -4.41 -6.39 -3.49
CA VAL A 35 -3.27 -5.52 -3.22
C VAL A 35 -3.74 -4.08 -3.27
N ALA A 36 -3.34 -3.26 -2.29
CA ALA A 36 -3.62 -1.84 -2.22
C ALA A 36 -2.32 -1.07 -2.45
N ALA A 37 -2.34 -0.02 -3.26
CA ALA A 37 -1.25 0.94 -3.35
C ALA A 37 -1.76 2.34 -3.01
N ALA A 38 -0.92 3.15 -2.39
CA ALA A 38 -1.20 4.55 -2.12
C ALA A 38 -0.14 5.44 -2.73
N ALA A 39 -0.55 6.63 -3.18
CA ALA A 39 0.32 7.71 -3.60
C ALA A 39 0.04 8.94 -2.73
N VAL A 40 1.09 9.56 -2.20
CA VAL A 40 0.97 10.70 -1.26
C VAL A 40 1.93 11.81 -1.65
N ILE A 41 1.40 13.03 -1.78
CA ILE A 41 2.17 14.27 -1.89
C ILE A 41 2.02 15.00 -0.55
N LEU A 42 3.10 15.08 0.22
CA LEU A 42 3.09 15.78 1.51
C LEU A 42 3.19 17.30 1.33
N ASP A 43 2.54 18.04 2.23
CA ASP A 43 2.77 19.47 2.39
C ASP A 43 4.03 19.71 3.25
N PRO A 44 5.10 20.32 2.72
CA PRO A 44 6.33 20.53 3.47
C PRO A 44 6.18 21.43 4.69
N SER A 45 5.10 22.23 4.77
CA SER A 45 4.81 23.09 5.91
C SER A 45 4.07 22.38 7.05
N LYS A 46 3.51 21.16 6.78
CA LYS A 46 2.65 20.41 7.70
C LYS A 46 3.01 18.91 7.73
N LEU A 47 4.29 18.60 7.86
CA LEU A 47 4.75 17.21 7.89
C LEU A 47 4.23 16.48 9.13
N PRO A 48 3.59 15.31 8.99
CA PRO A 48 3.12 14.50 10.11
C PRO A 48 4.28 14.06 11.00
N ARG A 49 4.12 14.18 12.33
CA ARG A 49 5.15 13.77 13.28
C ARG A 49 5.04 12.29 13.63
N GLY A 50 6.17 11.59 13.57
CA GLY A 50 6.25 10.19 13.96
C GLY A 50 5.99 9.22 12.81
N LEU A 51 6.11 9.67 11.55
CA LEU A 51 6.14 8.76 10.40
C LEU A 51 7.18 7.67 10.61
N ASN A 52 6.83 6.45 10.25
CA ASN A 52 7.70 5.27 10.27
C ASN A 52 7.12 4.20 9.32
N ASP A 53 7.90 3.16 9.01
CA ASP A 53 7.38 1.94 8.39
C ASP A 53 6.11 1.48 9.11
N SER A 54 5.04 1.29 8.36
CA SER A 54 3.72 0.96 8.92
C SER A 54 3.70 -0.31 9.78
N LYS A 55 4.65 -1.23 9.57
CA LYS A 55 4.80 -2.47 10.34
C LYS A 55 5.47 -2.23 11.70
N GLN A 56 6.20 -1.12 11.85
CA GLN A 56 6.86 -0.71 13.11
C GLN A 56 5.92 0.08 14.04
N LEU A 57 4.77 0.52 13.52
CA LEU A 57 3.79 1.31 14.26
C LEU A 57 2.73 0.39 14.90
N THR A 58 2.25 0.76 16.07
CA THR A 58 1.06 0.16 16.68
C THR A 58 -0.19 0.48 15.86
N PRO A 59 -1.28 -0.30 15.97
CA PRO A 59 -2.54 0.03 15.28
C PRO A 59 -3.06 1.44 15.57
N GLY A 60 -2.98 1.89 16.83
CA GLY A 60 -3.43 3.23 17.23
C GLY A 60 -2.58 4.35 16.63
N GLU A 61 -1.25 4.17 16.56
CA GLU A 61 -0.36 5.12 15.89
C GLU A 61 -0.63 5.20 14.40
N ARG A 62 -0.86 4.05 13.73
CA ARG A 62 -1.22 4.03 12.31
C ARG A 62 -2.54 4.75 12.04
N ASP A 63 -3.59 4.51 12.84
CA ASP A 63 -4.87 5.19 12.67
C ASP A 63 -4.73 6.70 12.89
N ARG A 64 -4.02 7.15 13.93
CA ARG A 64 -3.73 8.58 14.16
C ARG A 64 -2.98 9.22 12.98
N LEU A 65 -1.92 8.57 12.51
CA LEU A 65 -1.12 9.08 11.38
C LEU A 65 -1.90 9.05 10.07
N TYR A 66 -2.76 8.05 9.85
CA TYR A 66 -3.65 7.99 8.71
C TYR A 66 -4.54 9.24 8.64
N ASP A 67 -5.19 9.61 9.74
CA ASP A 67 -6.06 10.78 9.81
C ASP A 67 -5.26 12.09 9.65
N GLU A 68 -4.06 12.18 10.25
CA GLU A 68 -3.16 13.32 10.14
C GLU A 68 -2.65 13.51 8.69
N ILE A 69 -2.30 12.41 7.99
CA ILE A 69 -1.89 12.46 6.58
C ILE A 69 -3.05 12.95 5.71
N LEU A 70 -4.25 12.41 5.88
CA LEU A 70 -5.43 12.83 5.10
C LEU A 70 -5.79 14.30 5.31
N LEU A 71 -5.57 14.82 6.52
CA LEU A 71 -5.88 16.21 6.86
C LEU A 71 -4.86 17.20 6.29
N HIS A 72 -3.60 16.82 6.20
CA HIS A 72 -2.50 17.75 5.95
C HIS A 72 -1.71 17.52 4.66
N ALA A 73 -1.80 16.35 4.03
CA ALA A 73 -1.14 16.13 2.76
C ALA A 73 -1.74 17.00 1.63
N SER A 74 -0.90 17.39 0.68
CA SER A 74 -1.35 18.13 -0.51
C SER A 74 -2.24 17.29 -1.42
N ALA A 75 -1.96 15.98 -1.53
CA ALA A 75 -2.78 15.02 -2.25
C ALA A 75 -2.56 13.60 -1.71
N VAL A 76 -3.62 12.81 -1.66
CA VAL A 76 -3.60 11.39 -1.29
C VAL A 76 -4.52 10.63 -2.23
N ALA A 77 -4.05 9.52 -2.75
CA ALA A 77 -4.87 8.59 -3.51
C ALA A 77 -4.57 7.15 -3.12
N VAL A 78 -5.59 6.29 -3.19
CA VAL A 78 -5.46 4.84 -2.97
C VAL A 78 -6.14 4.11 -4.10
N ALA A 79 -5.50 3.07 -4.60
CA ALA A 79 -6.09 2.18 -5.58
C ALA A 79 -5.82 0.72 -5.23
N PHE A 80 -6.60 -0.15 -5.85
CA PHE A 80 -6.55 -1.58 -5.63
C PHE A 80 -6.39 -2.33 -6.94
N ALA A 81 -5.77 -3.53 -6.85
CA ALA A 81 -6.00 -4.60 -7.79
C ALA A 81 -6.61 -5.78 -7.04
N SER A 82 -7.73 -6.28 -7.55
CA SER A 82 -8.56 -7.33 -6.94
C SER A 82 -7.86 -8.69 -6.92
N ALA A 83 -8.41 -9.64 -6.17
CA ALA A 83 -7.95 -11.03 -6.19
C ALA A 83 -8.03 -11.63 -7.61
N ALA A 84 -9.11 -11.36 -8.34
CA ALA A 84 -9.26 -11.82 -9.72
C ALA A 84 -8.20 -11.24 -10.67
N GLU A 85 -7.88 -9.94 -10.56
CA GLU A 85 -6.80 -9.34 -11.33
C GLU A 85 -5.43 -9.91 -10.97
N ILE A 86 -5.18 -10.18 -9.67
CA ILE A 86 -3.95 -10.85 -9.22
C ILE A 86 -3.82 -12.24 -9.86
N ASP A 87 -4.91 -13.00 -9.93
CA ASP A 87 -4.92 -14.33 -10.54
C ASP A 87 -4.68 -14.29 -12.06
N GLN A 88 -5.13 -13.23 -12.74
CA GLN A 88 -4.95 -13.03 -14.17
C GLN A 88 -3.53 -12.60 -14.55
N ILE A 89 -2.96 -11.63 -13.82
CA ILE A 89 -1.72 -10.96 -14.24
C ILE A 89 -0.54 -11.16 -13.29
N ASN A 90 -0.67 -11.98 -12.27
CA ASN A 90 0.19 -12.21 -11.12
C ASN A 90 0.34 -11.02 -10.16
N ILE A 91 0.85 -11.30 -8.94
CA ILE A 91 0.93 -10.29 -7.86
C ILE A 91 1.87 -9.12 -8.20
N ARG A 92 2.97 -9.36 -8.94
CA ARG A 92 3.90 -8.29 -9.32
C ARG A 92 3.22 -7.30 -10.26
N GLN A 93 2.58 -7.78 -11.32
CA GLN A 93 1.88 -6.92 -12.27
C GLN A 93 0.65 -6.24 -11.66
N ALA A 94 -0.07 -6.94 -10.78
CA ALA A 94 -1.20 -6.38 -10.05
C ALA A 94 -0.75 -5.26 -9.07
N THR A 95 0.43 -5.39 -8.45
CA THR A 95 1.03 -4.31 -7.64
C THR A 95 1.32 -3.09 -8.51
N PHE A 96 1.97 -3.27 -9.66
CA PHE A 96 2.23 -2.17 -10.60
C PHE A 96 0.95 -1.50 -11.10
N LEU A 97 -0.08 -2.29 -11.39
CA LEU A 97 -1.39 -1.78 -11.78
C LEU A 97 -2.01 -0.92 -10.68
N ALA A 98 -1.97 -1.38 -9.42
CA ALA A 98 -2.48 -0.60 -8.29
C ALA A 98 -1.67 0.69 -8.07
N MET A 99 -0.34 0.66 -8.19
CA MET A 99 0.52 1.84 -8.09
C MET A 99 0.21 2.88 -9.18
N ARG A 100 0.09 2.45 -10.45
CA ARG A 100 -0.29 3.34 -11.55
C ARG A 100 -1.68 3.96 -11.33
N ARG A 101 -2.66 3.15 -10.91
CA ARG A 101 -4.01 3.64 -10.60
C ARG A 101 -3.99 4.67 -9.47
N ALA A 102 -3.21 4.44 -8.41
CA ALA A 102 -3.06 5.38 -7.31
C ALA A 102 -2.42 6.69 -7.78
N LEU A 103 -1.36 6.61 -8.58
CA LEU A 103 -0.70 7.80 -9.15
C LEU A 103 -1.65 8.62 -10.02
N LEU A 104 -2.41 7.97 -10.92
CA LEU A 104 -3.37 8.64 -11.79
C LEU A 104 -4.57 9.23 -11.06
N ALA A 105 -4.91 8.72 -9.87
CA ALA A 105 -6.03 9.19 -9.06
C ALA A 105 -5.65 10.36 -8.13
N LEU A 106 -4.37 10.79 -8.10
CA LEU A 106 -3.99 11.98 -7.34
C LEU A 106 -4.67 13.23 -7.91
N SER A 107 -5.17 14.09 -7.03
CA SER A 107 -5.76 15.39 -7.38
C SER A 107 -4.76 16.43 -7.89
N ALA A 108 -3.46 16.17 -7.68
CA ALA A 108 -2.35 16.98 -8.16
C ALA A 108 -1.34 16.09 -8.87
N THR A 109 -0.90 16.48 -10.07
CA THR A 109 0.11 15.74 -10.84
C THR A 109 1.50 15.96 -10.25
N PRO A 110 2.21 14.91 -9.80
CA PRO A 110 3.59 15.06 -9.35
C PRO A 110 4.53 15.23 -10.55
N ASN A 111 5.65 15.91 -10.34
CA ASN A 111 6.74 16.01 -11.30
C ASN A 111 7.84 14.97 -11.07
N TYR A 112 7.77 14.24 -9.96
CA TYR A 112 8.66 13.13 -9.62
C TYR A 112 7.98 12.15 -8.67
N VAL A 113 8.37 10.86 -8.75
CA VAL A 113 7.80 9.80 -7.92
C VAL A 113 8.90 8.99 -7.24
N LEU A 114 8.78 8.82 -5.91
CA LEU A 114 9.61 7.94 -5.09
C LEU A 114 8.80 6.70 -4.72
N ILE A 115 9.31 5.50 -5.03
CA ILE A 115 8.57 4.24 -4.89
C ILE A 115 9.31 3.32 -3.93
N ASP A 116 8.61 2.71 -2.97
CA ASP A 116 9.20 1.68 -2.13
C ASP A 116 9.57 0.43 -2.95
N GLY A 117 10.73 -0.16 -2.65
CA GLY A 117 11.17 -1.41 -3.25
C GLY A 117 12.28 -1.25 -4.27
N ASN A 118 12.42 -2.26 -5.14
CA ASN A 118 13.48 -2.36 -6.16
C ASN A 118 12.94 -2.48 -7.59
N ASP A 119 11.63 -2.50 -7.76
CA ASP A 119 10.97 -2.72 -9.04
C ASP A 119 10.18 -1.47 -9.48
N LEU A 120 10.57 -0.87 -10.59
CA LEU A 120 9.86 0.28 -11.17
C LEU A 120 8.66 -0.21 -12.00
N PRO A 121 7.42 0.29 -11.71
CA PRO A 121 6.29 0.04 -12.61
C PRO A 121 6.60 0.53 -14.03
N PRO A 122 6.29 -0.24 -15.06
CA PRO A 122 6.46 0.21 -16.44
C PRO A 122 5.44 1.32 -16.78
N ASP A 123 5.75 2.10 -17.83
CA ASP A 123 4.84 3.08 -18.43
C ASP A 123 4.37 4.20 -17.46
N LEU A 124 5.25 4.63 -16.56
CA LEU A 124 5.01 5.82 -15.77
C LEU A 124 5.22 7.08 -16.63
N CYS A 125 4.23 7.98 -16.60
CA CYS A 125 4.28 9.23 -17.38
C CYS A 125 5.14 10.33 -16.73
N VAL A 126 5.78 10.05 -15.60
CA VAL A 126 6.60 10.99 -14.84
C VAL A 126 7.92 10.32 -14.43
N PRO A 127 9.02 11.08 -14.28
CA PRO A 127 10.27 10.55 -13.75
C PRO A 127 10.07 9.90 -12.40
N ALA A 128 10.66 8.74 -12.20
CA ALA A 128 10.52 7.98 -10.95
C ALA A 128 11.80 7.23 -10.60
N GLU A 129 11.99 6.96 -9.31
CA GLU A 129 13.04 6.07 -8.80
C GLU A 129 12.50 5.17 -7.70
N THR A 130 13.15 4.01 -7.54
CA THR A 130 12.83 3.05 -6.48
C THR A 130 13.82 3.19 -5.34
N ILE A 131 13.32 3.11 -4.10
CA ILE A 131 14.11 3.21 -2.88
C ILE A 131 13.89 1.95 -2.04
N ILE A 132 14.94 1.14 -1.90
CA ILE A 132 14.87 -0.07 -1.06
C ILE A 132 14.65 0.35 0.40
N LYS A 133 13.58 -0.17 1.01
CA LYS A 133 13.12 0.22 2.37
C LYS A 133 12.80 1.72 2.46
N GLY A 134 12.23 2.27 1.41
CA GLY A 134 11.87 3.69 1.34
C GLY A 134 10.86 4.09 2.41
N ASP A 135 9.99 3.17 2.82
CA ASP A 135 9.05 3.32 3.94
C ASP A 135 9.73 3.63 5.29
N ALA A 136 10.96 3.21 5.46
CA ALA A 136 11.79 3.52 6.65
C ALA A 136 12.72 4.74 6.47
N LEU A 137 12.83 5.32 5.27
CA LEU A 137 13.82 6.35 4.92
C LEU A 137 13.19 7.67 4.45
N ILE A 138 12.09 7.61 3.69
CA ILE A 138 11.50 8.72 2.94
C ILE A 138 10.10 9.03 3.50
N ALA A 139 9.87 10.29 3.84
CA ALA A 139 8.63 10.70 4.50
C ALA A 139 7.38 10.45 3.66
N SER A 140 7.39 10.75 2.36
CA SER A 140 6.25 10.54 1.47
C SER A 140 5.96 9.06 1.24
N ILE A 141 6.99 8.19 1.16
CA ILE A 141 6.82 6.74 1.05
C ILE A 141 6.27 6.17 2.36
N ALA A 142 6.79 6.58 3.53
CA ALA A 142 6.27 6.18 4.83
C ALA A 142 4.79 6.56 5.00
N ALA A 143 4.41 7.76 4.55
CA ALA A 143 3.01 8.19 4.53
C ALA A 143 2.16 7.28 3.61
N ALA A 144 2.64 6.97 2.41
CA ALA A 144 1.96 6.05 1.49
C ALA A 144 1.79 4.64 2.09
N SER A 145 2.83 4.11 2.76
CA SER A 145 2.79 2.84 3.48
C SER A 145 1.64 2.79 4.50
N ILE A 146 1.53 3.84 5.33
CA ILE A 146 0.47 3.95 6.33
C ILE A 146 -0.91 3.99 5.65
N ILE A 147 -1.08 4.83 4.63
CA ILE A 147 -2.35 4.97 3.90
C ILE A 147 -2.75 3.64 3.25
N ALA A 148 -1.86 2.99 2.52
CA ALA A 148 -2.12 1.70 1.87
C ALA A 148 -2.50 0.63 2.90
N LYS A 149 -1.74 0.51 3.99
CA LYS A 149 -1.95 -0.48 5.05
C LYS A 149 -3.27 -0.30 5.77
N VAL A 150 -3.57 0.91 6.25
CA VAL A 150 -4.80 1.18 7.01
C VAL A 150 -6.03 1.01 6.11
N THR A 151 -5.98 1.52 4.88
CA THR A 151 -7.10 1.40 3.94
C THR A 151 -7.38 -0.06 3.60
N ARG A 152 -6.34 -0.87 3.33
CA ARG A 152 -6.50 -2.29 3.07
C ARG A 152 -7.07 -3.04 4.29
N ASP A 153 -6.55 -2.78 5.48
CA ASP A 153 -7.02 -3.45 6.69
C ASP A 153 -8.49 -3.09 7.00
N ARG A 154 -8.89 -1.84 6.80
CA ARG A 154 -10.30 -1.39 6.91
C ARG A 154 -11.20 -2.11 5.89
N LEU A 155 -10.72 -2.29 4.65
CA LEU A 155 -11.44 -3.09 3.64
C LEU A 155 -11.61 -4.54 4.10
N MET A 156 -10.56 -5.20 4.57
CA MET A 156 -10.62 -6.60 5.00
C MET A 156 -11.54 -6.80 6.23
N ARG A 157 -11.66 -5.81 7.11
CA ARG A 157 -12.68 -5.83 8.19
C ARG A 157 -14.11 -5.78 7.63
N ARG A 158 -14.35 -5.02 6.55
CA ARG A 158 -15.67 -5.00 5.87
C ARG A 158 -15.96 -6.34 5.18
N VAL A 159 -14.97 -6.89 4.48
CA VAL A 159 -15.07 -8.22 3.85
C VAL A 159 -15.36 -9.31 4.89
N CYS A 160 -14.80 -9.22 6.10
CA CYS A 160 -15.08 -10.15 7.19
C CYS A 160 -16.56 -10.20 7.59
N ARG A 161 -17.30 -9.10 7.44
CA ARG A 161 -18.76 -9.08 7.72
C ARG A 161 -19.57 -9.84 6.67
N LEU A 162 -19.08 -9.88 5.43
CA LEU A 162 -19.71 -10.61 4.32
C LEU A 162 -19.34 -12.09 4.34
N TYR A 163 -18.17 -12.41 4.83
CA TYR A 163 -17.61 -13.78 4.89
C TYR A 163 -17.07 -14.08 6.30
N PRO A 164 -17.95 -14.17 7.32
CA PRO A 164 -17.53 -14.29 8.73
C PRO A 164 -16.79 -15.59 9.05
N ALA A 165 -17.03 -16.66 8.31
CA ALA A 165 -16.38 -17.95 8.48
C ALA A 165 -14.84 -17.86 8.40
N TYR A 166 -14.31 -16.97 7.54
CA TYR A 166 -12.86 -16.84 7.34
C TYR A 166 -12.17 -15.92 8.36
N ARG A 167 -12.90 -15.17 9.17
CA ARG A 167 -12.35 -14.27 10.22
C ARG A 167 -11.28 -13.29 9.71
N PHE A 168 -11.46 -12.72 8.51
CA PHE A 168 -10.50 -11.82 7.86
C PHE A 168 -10.08 -10.60 8.69
N SER A 169 -10.89 -10.19 9.66
CA SER A 169 -10.55 -9.09 10.58
C SER A 169 -9.38 -9.40 11.53
N GLN A 170 -9.05 -10.68 11.73
CA GLN A 170 -7.98 -11.11 12.63
C GLN A 170 -6.62 -11.20 11.94
N HIS A 171 -6.60 -11.59 10.67
CA HIS A 171 -5.37 -11.88 9.93
C HIS A 171 -5.29 -11.22 8.56
N PHE A 172 -6.28 -10.40 8.18
CA PHE A 172 -6.30 -9.60 6.94
C PHE A 172 -5.99 -10.38 5.66
N GLY A 173 -6.35 -11.68 5.64
CA GLY A 173 -6.14 -12.59 4.52
C GLY A 173 -4.79 -13.30 4.50
N TYR A 174 -3.91 -13.10 5.48
CA TYR A 174 -2.67 -13.86 5.59
C TYR A 174 -2.93 -15.34 5.92
N GLY A 175 -2.04 -16.24 5.45
CA GLY A 175 -2.15 -17.70 5.60
C GLY A 175 -1.85 -18.19 7.01
N THR A 176 -2.59 -17.73 8.01
CA THR A 176 -2.51 -18.22 9.38
C THR A 176 -3.16 -19.62 9.49
N LYS A 177 -2.83 -20.38 10.54
CA LYS A 177 -3.46 -21.67 10.81
C LYS A 177 -5.00 -21.58 10.79
N ALA A 178 -5.56 -20.53 11.41
CA ALA A 178 -7.00 -20.31 11.44
C ALA A 178 -7.59 -20.06 10.04
N HIS A 179 -6.89 -19.29 9.20
CA HIS A 179 -7.32 -19.03 7.82
C HIS A 179 -7.28 -20.30 6.96
N LEU A 180 -6.19 -21.08 7.05
CA LEU A 180 -6.05 -22.34 6.33
C LEU A 180 -7.10 -23.37 6.75
N ALA A 181 -7.43 -23.45 8.05
CA ALA A 181 -8.49 -24.31 8.54
C ALA A 181 -9.87 -23.89 7.99
N ALA A 182 -10.17 -22.58 7.98
CA ALA A 182 -11.41 -22.08 7.39
C ALA A 182 -11.51 -22.35 5.88
N ILE A 183 -10.39 -22.25 5.15
CA ILE A 183 -10.35 -22.62 3.72
C ILE A 183 -10.62 -24.11 3.53
N ALA A 184 -10.03 -24.98 4.35
CA ALA A 184 -10.23 -26.43 4.27
C ALA A 184 -11.69 -26.81 4.57
N GLU A 185 -12.36 -26.11 5.48
CA GLU A 185 -13.74 -26.39 5.88
C GLU A 185 -14.78 -25.83 4.90
N HIS A 186 -14.57 -24.60 4.39
CA HIS A 186 -15.59 -23.86 3.64
C HIS A 186 -15.24 -23.66 2.17
N GLY A 187 -14.06 -24.11 1.71
CA GLY A 187 -13.53 -23.81 0.38
C GLY A 187 -13.10 -22.36 0.21
N PRO A 188 -12.74 -21.90 -0.99
CA PRO A 188 -12.41 -20.50 -1.26
C PRO A 188 -13.67 -19.64 -1.45
N CYS A 189 -13.62 -18.38 -1.02
CA CYS A 189 -14.60 -17.35 -1.38
C CYS A 189 -14.04 -16.44 -2.51
N PRO A 190 -14.86 -15.55 -3.13
CA PRO A 190 -14.42 -14.69 -4.24
C PRO A 190 -13.27 -13.74 -3.93
N PHE A 191 -12.90 -13.57 -2.64
CA PHE A 191 -11.75 -12.78 -2.24
C PHE A 191 -10.44 -13.57 -2.19
N HIS A 192 -10.45 -14.92 -2.32
CA HIS A 192 -9.22 -15.70 -2.34
C HIS A 192 -8.52 -15.60 -3.69
N ARG A 193 -7.19 -15.67 -3.64
CA ARG A 193 -6.29 -15.64 -4.79
C ARG A 193 -5.99 -17.08 -5.21
N LEU A 194 -6.72 -17.57 -6.20
CA LEU A 194 -6.65 -18.96 -6.62
C LEU A 194 -5.31 -19.33 -7.27
N SER A 195 -4.54 -18.34 -7.73
CA SER A 195 -3.19 -18.54 -8.23
C SER A 195 -2.12 -18.71 -7.13
N PHE A 196 -2.50 -18.54 -5.85
CA PHE A 196 -1.60 -18.70 -4.71
C PHE A 196 -1.74 -20.12 -4.11
N ARG A 197 -0.65 -20.64 -3.50
CA ARG A 197 -0.78 -21.83 -2.64
C ARG A 197 -1.68 -21.48 -1.44
N PRO A 198 -2.58 -22.36 -0.95
CA PRO A 198 -2.70 -23.77 -1.30
C PRO A 198 -3.62 -24.09 -2.48
N PHE A 199 -4.22 -23.12 -3.16
CA PHE A 199 -5.19 -23.36 -4.23
C PHE A 199 -4.54 -23.80 -5.55
N ARG A 200 -3.35 -23.27 -5.86
CA ARG A 200 -2.58 -23.69 -7.02
C ARG A 200 -1.81 -24.96 -6.67
N GLU A 201 -2.10 -26.06 -7.37
CA GLU A 201 -1.25 -27.25 -7.38
C GLU A 201 0.17 -26.89 -7.89
N ALA A 202 1.18 -27.59 -7.38
CA ALA A 202 2.59 -27.33 -7.68
C ALA A 202 2.94 -27.67 -9.11
#